data_bb56ea8ffccd6617575077c07d071035
#
_entry.id   bb56ea8ffccd6617575077c07d071035
#
_cell.length_a   1.000
_cell.length_b   1.000
_cell.length_c   1.000
_cell.angle_alpha   90.00
_cell.angle_beta   90.00
_cell.angle_gamma   90.00
#
_symmetry.space_group_name_H-M   'P 1'
#
loop_
_entity.id
_entity.type
_entity.pdbx_description
1 polymer ?
#
loop_
_entity_poly.entity_id
_entity_poly.type
_entity_poly.pdbx_seq_one_letter_code
_entity_poly.pdbx_strand_id
1 'polypeptide(L)'
;EAELEKEFIKQLQVQAYEYLPITSEAELVANLRRQLEKLNKVTLSDAEWERFFSTCIAGANDGILEKTARIQEDHVQVLKRDDGSTKNIYLIDKANIHNNALQVINQYEVAGARANRYDVTVLVNGLPMVHVELKRRGVDIREAFNQINRYQRDSFWAGYGLFEYVQLFVISNGTLTDRKSTRLNSSHSDRSR
;
A
#
# COMPACT_ATOMS: atom_id res chain seq x y z
N GLU A 1 -16.01 -1.42 -17.34
CA GLU A 1 -15.07 -1.29 -16.20
C GLU A 1 -15.69 -1.83 -14.91
N ALA A 2 -16.84 -1.33 -14.45
CA ALA A 2 -17.46 -1.74 -13.20
C ALA A 2 -17.74 -3.25 -13.08
N GLU A 3 -18.14 -3.91 -14.16
CA GLU A 3 -18.37 -5.36 -14.18
C GLU A 3 -17.03 -6.13 -14.05
N LEU A 4 -15.98 -5.66 -14.74
CA LEU A 4 -14.65 -6.25 -14.66
C LEU A 4 -14.07 -6.10 -13.25
N GLU A 5 -14.27 -4.95 -12.63
CA GLU A 5 -13.85 -4.68 -11.26
C GLU A 5 -14.53 -5.61 -10.26
N LYS A 6 -15.85 -5.73 -10.36
CA LYS A 6 -16.65 -6.61 -9.50
C LYS A 6 -16.23 -8.07 -9.62
N GLU A 7 -16.04 -8.56 -10.84
CA GLU A 7 -15.58 -9.93 -11.08
C GLU A 7 -14.16 -10.15 -10.54
N PHE A 8 -13.27 -9.18 -10.73
CA PHE A 8 -11.90 -9.26 -10.20
C PHE A 8 -11.88 -9.33 -8.67
N ILE A 9 -12.65 -8.46 -7.99
CA ILE A 9 -12.77 -8.49 -6.52
C ILE A 9 -13.31 -9.85 -6.05
N LYS A 10 -14.34 -10.38 -6.73
CA LYS A 10 -14.89 -11.71 -6.41
C LYS A 10 -13.84 -12.82 -6.55
N GLN A 11 -13.02 -12.77 -7.58
CA GLN A 11 -11.92 -13.74 -7.75
C GLN A 11 -10.87 -13.63 -6.62
N LEU A 12 -10.54 -12.43 -6.17
CA LEU A 12 -9.67 -12.23 -5.02
C LEU A 12 -10.30 -12.79 -3.74
N GLN A 13 -11.59 -12.58 -3.50
CA GLN A 13 -12.31 -13.14 -2.35
C GLN A 13 -12.30 -14.68 -2.35
N VAL A 14 -12.43 -15.32 -3.51
CA VAL A 14 -12.27 -16.79 -3.65
C VAL A 14 -10.87 -17.25 -3.27
N GLN A 15 -9.86 -16.40 -3.43
CA GLN A 15 -8.47 -16.63 -3.01
C GLN A 15 -8.19 -16.18 -1.57
N ALA A 16 -9.23 -16.01 -0.76
CA ALA A 16 -9.16 -15.62 0.64
C ALA A 16 -8.68 -14.17 0.90
N TYR A 17 -8.81 -13.26 -0.06
CA TYR A 17 -8.66 -11.84 0.21
C TYR A 17 -9.93 -11.30 0.90
N GLU A 18 -9.76 -10.59 1.98
CA GLU A 18 -10.86 -9.93 2.70
C GLU A 18 -11.24 -8.62 1.97
N TYR A 19 -12.48 -8.51 1.50
CA TYR A 19 -12.97 -7.25 0.96
C TYR A 19 -13.38 -6.30 2.08
N LEU A 20 -12.90 -5.05 2.00
CA LEU A 20 -13.21 -4.00 2.97
C LEU A 20 -13.81 -2.77 2.26
N PRO A 21 -14.93 -2.24 2.73
CA PRO A 21 -15.54 -1.02 2.18
C PRO A 21 -14.88 0.25 2.75
N ILE A 22 -13.56 0.36 2.61
CA ILE A 22 -12.79 1.51 3.08
C ILE A 22 -12.84 2.62 2.03
N THR A 23 -13.29 3.79 2.42
CA THR A 23 -13.43 4.96 1.54
C THR A 23 -12.69 6.20 2.03
N SER A 24 -12.19 6.17 3.27
CA SER A 24 -11.49 7.29 3.89
C SER A 24 -10.10 6.90 4.41
N GLU A 25 -9.23 7.89 4.50
CA GLU A 25 -7.88 7.71 5.07
C GLU A 25 -7.93 7.31 6.55
N ALA A 26 -8.87 7.86 7.32
CA ALA A 26 -9.03 7.48 8.71
C ALA A 26 -9.37 5.99 8.88
N GLU A 27 -10.25 5.45 8.02
CA GLU A 27 -10.57 4.02 8.01
C GLU A 27 -9.37 3.17 7.58
N LEU A 28 -8.60 3.63 6.59
CA LEU A 28 -7.39 2.95 6.12
C LEU A 28 -6.33 2.88 7.24
N VAL A 29 -6.09 3.99 7.93
CA VAL A 29 -5.16 4.07 9.07
C VAL A 29 -5.63 3.20 10.24
N ALA A 30 -6.93 3.22 10.55
CA ALA A 30 -7.51 2.39 11.61
C ALA A 30 -7.39 0.89 11.27
N ASN A 31 -7.60 0.52 10.01
CA ASN A 31 -7.38 -0.85 9.55
C ASN A 31 -5.90 -1.25 9.67
N LEU A 32 -4.98 -0.40 9.23
CA LEU A 32 -3.54 -0.64 9.35
C LEU A 32 -3.14 -0.92 10.80
N ARG A 33 -3.59 -0.09 11.76
CA ARG A 33 -3.33 -0.31 13.19
C ARG A 33 -3.79 -1.71 13.63
N ARG A 34 -5.05 -2.07 13.33
CA ARG A 34 -5.61 -3.38 13.71
C ARG A 34 -4.80 -4.55 13.12
N GLN A 35 -4.39 -4.45 11.87
CA GLN A 35 -3.63 -5.51 11.22
C GLN A 35 -2.23 -5.64 11.81
N LEU A 36 -1.55 -4.53 12.08
CA LEU A 36 -0.23 -4.56 12.73
C LEU A 36 -0.30 -5.09 14.16
N GLU A 37 -1.30 -4.69 14.94
CA GLU A 37 -1.55 -5.24 16.28
C GLU A 37 -1.78 -6.76 16.23
N LYS A 38 -2.59 -7.22 15.28
CA LYS A 38 -2.89 -8.65 15.08
C LYS A 38 -1.63 -9.44 14.66
N LEU A 39 -0.89 -8.96 13.66
CA LEU A 39 0.34 -9.62 13.18
C LEU A 39 1.37 -9.76 14.29
N ASN A 40 1.56 -8.71 15.08
CA ASN A 40 2.60 -8.63 16.10
C ASN A 40 2.13 -9.08 17.49
N LYS A 41 0.87 -9.50 17.62
CA LYS A 41 0.26 -9.94 18.91
C LYS A 41 0.52 -8.90 20.00
N VAL A 42 0.20 -7.65 19.72
CA VAL A 42 0.40 -6.49 20.59
C VAL A 42 -0.83 -5.59 20.57
N THR A 43 -1.11 -4.94 21.68
CA THR A 43 -2.06 -3.83 21.74
C THR A 43 -1.28 -2.55 21.98
N LEU A 44 -1.54 -1.53 21.18
CA LEU A 44 -0.87 -0.23 21.26
C LEU A 44 -1.80 0.76 21.97
N SER A 45 -1.26 1.56 22.87
CA SER A 45 -1.96 2.75 23.33
C SER A 45 -2.10 3.76 22.17
N ASP A 46 -3.01 4.72 22.29
CA ASP A 46 -3.16 5.74 21.24
C ASP A 46 -1.88 6.57 21.09
N ALA A 47 -1.21 6.88 22.21
CA ALA A 47 0.06 7.59 22.19
C ALA A 47 1.19 6.78 21.54
N GLU A 48 1.27 5.47 21.81
CA GLU A 48 2.22 4.57 21.15
C GLU A 48 1.95 4.49 19.64
N TRP A 49 0.67 4.37 19.26
CA TRP A 49 0.28 4.33 17.86
C TRP A 49 0.64 5.62 17.13
N GLU A 50 0.30 6.78 17.67
CA GLU A 50 0.62 8.08 17.06
C GLU A 50 2.12 8.26 16.84
N ARG A 51 2.93 7.94 17.85
CA ARG A 51 4.39 8.01 17.73
C ARG A 51 4.91 7.05 16.66
N PHE A 52 4.48 5.79 16.71
CA PHE A 52 4.90 4.77 15.76
C PHE A 52 4.48 5.12 14.34
N PHE A 53 3.24 5.53 14.15
CA PHE A 53 2.71 5.92 12.85
C PHE A 53 3.48 7.08 12.25
N SER A 54 3.67 8.17 12.99
CA SER A 54 4.34 9.37 12.50
C SER A 54 5.86 9.22 12.29
N THR A 55 6.50 8.25 12.96
CA THR A 55 7.96 8.04 12.82
C THR A 55 8.31 6.86 11.93
N CYS A 56 7.55 5.77 12.01
CA CYS A 56 7.90 4.50 11.34
C CYS A 56 7.04 4.18 10.12
N ILE A 57 5.87 4.79 9.97
CA ILE A 57 4.96 4.52 8.85
C ILE A 57 4.88 5.72 7.91
N ALA A 58 4.54 6.89 8.42
CA ALA A 58 4.27 8.10 7.68
C ALA A 58 5.13 9.26 8.15
N GLY A 59 6.44 9.06 8.18
CA GLY A 59 7.40 10.11 8.52
C GLY A 59 7.28 11.31 7.57
N ALA A 60 7.36 12.52 8.12
CA ALA A 60 7.14 13.76 7.36
C ALA A 60 8.11 13.95 6.18
N ASN A 61 9.28 13.30 6.22
CA ASN A 61 10.30 13.35 5.17
C ASN A 61 10.38 12.05 4.34
N ASP A 62 9.46 11.10 4.59
CA ASP A 62 9.46 9.81 3.89
C ASP A 62 8.68 9.94 2.58
N GLY A 63 9.34 9.64 1.47
CA GLY A 63 8.71 9.49 0.16
C GLY A 63 8.67 8.03 -0.29
N ILE A 64 8.44 7.84 -1.59
CA ILE A 64 8.35 6.50 -2.20
C ILE A 64 9.60 5.66 -1.94
N LEU A 65 10.80 6.24 -2.00
CA LEU A 65 12.05 5.51 -1.83
C LEU A 65 12.21 4.98 -0.40
N GLU A 66 11.98 5.82 0.61
CA GLU A 66 12.07 5.46 2.01
C GLU A 66 11.03 4.39 2.38
N LYS A 67 9.79 4.55 1.92
CA LYS A 67 8.71 3.58 2.13
C LYS A 67 8.97 2.26 1.41
N THR A 68 9.54 2.31 0.20
CA THR A 68 9.95 1.11 -0.54
C THR A 68 11.09 0.38 0.19
N ALA A 69 12.12 1.10 0.64
CA ALA A 69 13.21 0.51 1.43
C ALA A 69 12.69 -0.14 2.71
N ARG A 70 11.75 0.53 3.38
CA ARG A 70 11.10 0.02 4.59
C ARG A 70 10.40 -1.33 4.36
N ILE A 71 9.77 -1.53 3.21
CA ILE A 71 9.13 -2.81 2.88
C ILE A 71 10.15 -3.84 2.39
N GLN A 72 11.09 -3.44 1.53
CA GLN A 72 11.98 -4.38 0.85
C GLN A 72 13.18 -4.78 1.71
N GLU A 73 13.69 -3.89 2.55
CA GLU A 73 14.92 -4.10 3.31
C GLU A 73 14.69 -4.07 4.82
N ASP A 74 13.94 -3.10 5.34
CA ASP A 74 13.79 -2.82 6.77
C ASP A 74 12.32 -2.95 7.23
N HIS A 75 11.73 -4.14 7.05
CA HIS A 75 10.32 -4.41 7.36
C HIS A 75 10.04 -4.62 8.85
N VAL A 76 11.06 -4.54 9.70
CA VAL A 76 10.94 -4.64 11.17
C VAL A 76 11.29 -3.29 11.78
N GLN A 77 10.30 -2.63 12.37
CA GLN A 77 10.44 -1.31 12.96
C GLN A 77 10.45 -1.38 14.48
N VAL A 78 11.13 -0.46 15.15
CA VAL A 78 11.21 -0.44 16.61
C VAL A 78 10.15 0.47 17.19
N LEU A 79 9.25 -0.11 17.99
CA LEU A 79 8.29 0.63 18.80
C LEU A 79 8.90 0.94 20.17
N LYS A 80 8.84 2.19 20.60
CA LYS A 80 9.07 2.58 22.00
C LYS A 80 7.76 2.55 22.76
N ARG A 81 7.70 1.71 23.82
CA ARG A 81 6.54 1.55 24.67
C ARG A 81 6.44 2.69 25.69
N ASP A 82 5.23 2.88 26.24
CA ASP A 82 4.99 3.90 27.28
C ASP A 82 5.73 3.59 28.59
N ASP A 83 6.05 2.33 28.86
CA ASP A 83 6.85 1.89 29.99
C ASP A 83 8.37 2.02 29.79
N GLY A 84 8.80 2.60 28.65
CA GLY A 84 10.21 2.80 28.28
C GLY A 84 10.88 1.58 27.63
N SER A 85 10.20 0.44 27.58
CA SER A 85 10.71 -0.73 26.85
C SER A 85 10.61 -0.53 25.33
N THR A 86 11.21 -1.46 24.57
CA THR A 86 11.12 -1.47 23.11
C THR A 86 10.56 -2.80 22.62
N LYS A 87 9.85 -2.77 21.49
CA LYS A 87 9.33 -3.95 20.80
C LYS A 87 9.54 -3.83 19.31
N ASN A 88 9.98 -4.92 18.68
CA ASN A 88 10.03 -5.03 17.23
C ASN A 88 8.63 -5.23 16.67
N ILE A 89 8.26 -4.43 15.70
CA ILE A 89 6.98 -4.48 14.98
C ILE A 89 7.27 -4.85 13.53
N TYR A 90 6.80 -6.01 13.13
CA TYR A 90 6.85 -6.46 11.74
C TYR A 90 5.75 -5.78 10.94
N LEU A 91 6.11 -5.10 9.87
CA LEU A 91 5.15 -4.57 8.88
C LEU A 91 4.67 -5.68 7.97
N ILE A 92 5.57 -6.60 7.62
CA ILE A 92 5.31 -7.80 6.83
C ILE A 92 6.06 -8.97 7.46
N ASP A 93 5.41 -10.12 7.60
CA ASP A 93 6.08 -11.36 7.96
C ASP A 93 6.63 -12.02 6.69
N LYS A 94 7.93 -11.88 6.46
CA LYS A 94 8.63 -12.48 5.32
C LYS A 94 9.04 -13.93 5.58
N ALA A 95 9.12 -14.34 6.85
CA ALA A 95 9.48 -15.70 7.21
C ALA A 95 8.29 -16.66 7.02
N ASN A 96 7.09 -16.21 7.36
CA ASN A 96 5.87 -16.94 7.10
C ASN A 96 4.83 -16.05 6.43
N ILE A 97 4.79 -16.09 5.12
CA ILE A 97 3.92 -15.23 4.30
C ILE A 97 2.43 -15.43 4.59
N HIS A 98 2.03 -16.60 5.10
CA HIS A 98 0.65 -16.93 5.45
C HIS A 98 0.15 -16.20 6.72
N ASN A 99 1.05 -15.63 7.51
CA ASN A 99 0.68 -14.79 8.65
C ASN A 99 0.17 -13.41 8.24
N ASN A 100 0.44 -13.00 6.99
CA ASN A 100 0.03 -11.70 6.51
C ASN A 100 -1.45 -11.69 6.12
N ALA A 101 -2.18 -10.66 6.55
CA ALA A 101 -3.55 -10.41 6.12
C ALA A 101 -3.55 -9.85 4.70
N LEU A 102 -4.29 -10.50 3.80
CA LEU A 102 -4.51 -10.03 2.43
C LEU A 102 -5.91 -9.44 2.34
N GLN A 103 -6.00 -8.17 1.95
CA GLN A 103 -7.24 -7.43 1.91
C GLN A 103 -7.38 -6.71 0.57
N VAL A 104 -8.59 -6.40 0.17
CA VAL A 104 -8.86 -5.64 -1.06
C VAL A 104 -9.88 -4.55 -0.77
N ILE A 105 -9.57 -3.36 -1.26
CA ILE A 105 -10.46 -2.20 -1.29
C ILE A 105 -10.64 -1.73 -2.73
N ASN A 106 -11.72 -1.01 -2.99
CA ASN A 106 -11.95 -0.45 -4.33
C ASN A 106 -12.53 0.95 -4.24
N GLN A 107 -12.47 1.66 -5.36
CA GLN A 107 -13.03 2.99 -5.54
C GLN A 107 -12.62 3.98 -4.45
N TYR A 108 -11.38 3.84 -3.96
CA TYR A 108 -10.84 4.70 -2.93
C TYR A 108 -10.58 6.10 -3.49
N GLU A 109 -11.17 7.11 -2.85
CA GLU A 109 -11.04 8.50 -3.27
C GLU A 109 -10.00 9.21 -2.41
N VAL A 110 -9.00 9.79 -3.06
CA VAL A 110 -8.00 10.62 -2.40
C VAL A 110 -8.41 12.08 -2.52
N ALA A 111 -8.63 12.74 -1.39
CA ALA A 111 -8.84 14.17 -1.33
C ALA A 111 -7.54 14.90 -1.69
N GLY A 112 -7.52 15.65 -2.77
CA GLY A 112 -6.37 16.42 -3.24
C GLY A 112 -6.79 17.50 -4.22
N ALA A 113 -5.82 18.17 -4.84
CA ALA A 113 -6.06 19.21 -5.86
C ALA A 113 -6.88 18.70 -7.07
N ARG A 114 -6.90 17.40 -7.27
CA ARG A 114 -7.81 16.66 -8.16
C ARG A 114 -8.27 15.40 -7.44
N ALA A 115 -9.56 15.18 -7.36
CA ALA A 115 -10.12 13.92 -6.86
C ALA A 115 -9.66 12.79 -7.79
N ASN A 116 -8.77 11.94 -7.29
CA ASN A 116 -8.35 10.73 -7.96
C ASN A 116 -9.02 9.55 -7.28
N ARG A 117 -9.63 8.69 -8.07
CA ARG A 117 -10.30 7.48 -7.62
C ARG A 117 -9.51 6.27 -8.12
N TYR A 118 -9.11 5.44 -7.17
CA TYR A 118 -8.34 4.23 -7.44
C TYR A 118 -9.29 3.05 -7.63
N ASP A 119 -9.17 2.33 -8.75
CA ASP A 119 -10.10 1.24 -9.07
C ASP A 119 -10.04 0.12 -8.04
N VAL A 120 -8.93 -0.59 -7.95
CA VAL A 120 -8.75 -1.66 -6.94
C VAL A 120 -7.37 -1.54 -6.30
N THR A 121 -7.31 -1.69 -4.99
CA THR A 121 -6.06 -1.72 -4.25
C THR A 121 -6.02 -2.95 -3.35
N VAL A 122 -4.92 -3.69 -3.45
CA VAL A 122 -4.63 -4.81 -2.53
C VAL A 122 -3.80 -4.29 -1.39
N LEU A 123 -4.23 -4.61 -0.17
CA LEU A 123 -3.53 -4.30 1.07
C LEU A 123 -2.87 -5.57 1.62
N VAL A 124 -1.68 -5.41 2.15
CA VAL A 124 -1.01 -6.44 2.97
C VAL A 124 -0.82 -5.87 4.37
N ASN A 125 -1.42 -6.50 5.35
CA ASN A 125 -1.46 -6.02 6.74
C ASN A 125 -1.96 -4.56 6.85
N GLY A 126 -2.88 -4.17 5.97
CA GLY A 126 -3.42 -2.81 5.92
C GLY A 126 -2.59 -1.80 5.12
N LEU A 127 -1.38 -2.14 4.66
CA LEU A 127 -0.56 -1.28 3.79
C LEU A 127 -0.94 -1.46 2.32
N PRO A 128 -1.19 -0.39 1.54
CA PRO A 128 -1.42 -0.46 0.11
C PRO A 128 -0.16 -1.00 -0.61
N MET A 129 -0.25 -2.19 -1.19
CA MET A 129 0.91 -2.85 -1.80
C MET A 129 0.78 -3.05 -3.30
N VAL A 130 -0.45 -3.25 -3.79
CA VAL A 130 -0.71 -3.41 -5.22
C VAL A 130 -1.86 -2.49 -5.62
N HIS A 131 -1.65 -1.70 -6.65
CA HIS A 131 -2.69 -0.91 -7.27
C HIS A 131 -3.03 -1.49 -8.63
N VAL A 132 -4.32 -1.71 -8.88
CA VAL A 132 -4.84 -2.25 -10.13
C VAL A 132 -5.75 -1.23 -10.79
N GLU A 133 -5.38 -0.81 -11.98
CA GLU A 133 -6.17 0.06 -12.84
C GLU A 133 -6.85 -0.77 -13.92
N LEU A 134 -8.17 -0.65 -14.02
CA LEU A 134 -8.98 -1.41 -14.95
C LEU A 134 -9.50 -0.52 -16.07
N LYS A 135 -9.49 -1.04 -17.28
CA LYS A 135 -9.99 -0.34 -18.48
C LYS A 135 -11.00 -1.21 -19.21
N ARG A 136 -11.84 -0.60 -20.00
CA ARG A 136 -12.77 -1.33 -20.89
C ARG A 136 -11.98 -2.15 -21.90
N ARG A 137 -12.55 -3.27 -22.33
CA ARG A 137 -12.03 -4.04 -23.46
C ARG A 137 -11.88 -3.13 -24.67
N GLY A 138 -10.75 -3.26 -25.38
CA GLY A 138 -10.45 -2.48 -26.57
C GLY A 138 -9.82 -1.10 -26.33
N VAL A 139 -9.74 -0.64 -25.08
CA VAL A 139 -8.99 0.57 -24.73
C VAL A 139 -7.50 0.24 -24.63
N ASP A 140 -6.66 1.13 -25.20
CA ASP A 140 -5.21 0.99 -25.13
C ASP A 140 -4.74 1.14 -23.67
N ILE A 141 -4.03 0.12 -23.18
CA ILE A 141 -3.48 0.13 -21.81
C ILE A 141 -2.41 1.20 -21.59
N ARG A 142 -1.86 1.81 -22.66
CA ARG A 142 -0.93 2.97 -22.56
C ARG A 142 -1.58 4.17 -21.90
N GLU A 143 -2.87 4.41 -22.12
CA GLU A 143 -3.59 5.50 -21.45
C GLU A 143 -3.63 5.31 -19.94
N ALA A 144 -3.77 4.06 -19.49
CA ALA A 144 -3.74 3.72 -18.08
C ALA A 144 -2.35 3.93 -17.47
N PHE A 145 -1.25 3.68 -18.20
CA PHE A 145 0.10 4.03 -17.73
C PHE A 145 0.26 5.54 -17.49
N ASN A 146 -0.28 6.35 -18.35
CA ASN A 146 -0.27 7.82 -18.19
C ASN A 146 -1.07 8.23 -16.93
N GLN A 147 -2.13 7.52 -16.62
CA GLN A 147 -2.94 7.73 -15.42
C GLN A 147 -2.16 7.36 -14.16
N ILE A 148 -1.48 6.22 -14.12
CA ILE A 148 -0.61 5.82 -13.00
C ILE A 148 0.52 6.82 -12.78
N ASN A 149 1.20 7.25 -13.84
CA ASN A 149 2.25 8.27 -13.75
C ASN A 149 1.72 9.60 -13.19
N ARG A 150 0.46 9.94 -13.49
CA ARG A 150 -0.22 11.11 -12.93
C ARG A 150 -0.53 10.90 -11.46
N TYR A 151 -1.03 9.72 -11.05
CA TYR A 151 -1.28 9.39 -9.64
C TYR A 151 -0.01 9.47 -8.80
N GLN A 152 1.11 8.95 -9.31
CA GLN A 152 2.41 9.05 -8.64
C GLN A 152 2.86 10.50 -8.43
N ARG A 153 2.52 11.42 -9.34
CA ARG A 153 2.90 12.83 -9.23
C ARG A 153 1.94 13.65 -8.38
N ASP A 154 0.63 13.37 -8.48
CA ASP A 154 -0.39 14.34 -8.07
C ASP A 154 -1.16 13.91 -6.81
N SER A 155 -1.14 12.65 -6.41
CA SER A 155 -2.03 12.16 -5.35
C SER A 155 -1.45 11.17 -4.35
N PHE A 156 -0.33 10.51 -4.62
CA PHE A 156 0.30 9.63 -3.62
C PHE A 156 0.80 10.38 -2.38
N TRP A 157 1.02 11.68 -2.52
CA TRP A 157 1.45 12.61 -1.46
C TRP A 157 0.28 13.12 -0.60
N ALA A 158 -0.96 12.87 -0.99
CA ALA A 158 -2.10 13.37 -0.26
C ALA A 158 -2.22 12.67 1.09
N GLY A 159 -2.58 13.43 2.11
CA GLY A 159 -2.70 12.94 3.47
C GLY A 159 -1.38 12.44 4.02
N TYR A 160 -1.37 11.20 4.53
CA TYR A 160 -0.17 10.56 5.09
C TYR A 160 0.71 9.86 4.06
N GLY A 161 0.41 9.94 2.77
CA GLY A 161 1.17 9.30 1.70
C GLY A 161 1.21 7.77 1.80
N LEU A 162 0.15 7.11 2.29
CA LEU A 162 0.14 5.65 2.43
C LEU A 162 0.21 4.94 1.08
N PHE A 163 -0.29 5.54 -0.01
CA PHE A 163 -0.18 4.96 -1.35
C PHE A 163 1.24 4.98 -1.93
N GLU A 164 2.18 5.68 -1.30
CA GLU A 164 3.60 5.59 -1.64
C GLU A 164 4.22 4.22 -1.27
N TYR A 165 3.52 3.41 -0.46
CA TYR A 165 3.91 2.02 -0.19
C TYR A 165 3.64 1.06 -1.35
N VAL A 166 2.91 1.47 -2.38
CA VAL A 166 2.58 0.60 -3.53
C VAL A 166 3.83 0.11 -4.23
N GLN A 167 4.00 -1.20 -4.26
CA GLN A 167 5.16 -1.88 -4.84
C GLN A 167 4.90 -2.39 -6.26
N LEU A 168 3.64 -2.63 -6.60
CA LEU A 168 3.25 -3.18 -7.89
C LEU A 168 2.04 -2.42 -8.44
N PHE A 169 2.18 -1.97 -9.68
CA PHE A 169 1.10 -1.42 -10.47
C PHE A 169 0.71 -2.42 -11.54
N VAL A 170 -0.57 -2.71 -11.62
CA VAL A 170 -1.16 -3.61 -12.61
C VAL A 170 -2.18 -2.83 -13.42
N ILE A 171 -2.15 -2.99 -14.74
CA ILE A 171 -3.12 -2.40 -15.64
C ILE A 171 -3.72 -3.52 -16.46
N SER A 172 -5.05 -3.58 -16.53
CA SER A 172 -5.74 -4.59 -17.32
C SER A 172 -6.98 -4.03 -18.00
N ASN A 173 -7.24 -4.48 -19.21
CA ASN A 173 -8.51 -4.25 -19.92
C ASN A 173 -9.34 -5.55 -20.09
N GLY A 174 -9.00 -6.59 -19.31
CA GLY A 174 -9.63 -7.90 -19.37
C GLY A 174 -9.19 -8.78 -20.55
N THR A 175 -8.32 -8.27 -21.43
CA THR A 175 -7.70 -9.01 -22.54
C THR A 175 -6.18 -8.94 -22.47
N LEU A 176 -5.66 -7.74 -22.21
CA LEU A 176 -4.24 -7.48 -22.01
C LEU A 176 -4.01 -7.03 -20.59
N THR A 177 -2.92 -7.47 -20.02
CA THR A 177 -2.48 -7.06 -18.67
C THR A 177 -1.00 -6.71 -18.73
N ASP A 178 -0.64 -5.57 -18.15
CA ASP A 178 0.75 -5.15 -18.00
C ASP A 178 1.02 -4.73 -16.55
N ARG A 179 2.29 -4.68 -16.15
CA ARG A 179 2.69 -4.38 -14.78
C ARG A 179 3.96 -3.56 -14.71
N LYS A 180 4.04 -2.71 -13.69
CA LYS A 180 5.23 -1.94 -13.32
C LYS A 180 5.49 -2.11 -11.83
N SER A 181 6.73 -2.46 -11.46
CA SER A 181 7.14 -2.54 -10.05
C SER A 181 7.91 -1.30 -9.62
N THR A 182 7.73 -0.91 -8.37
CA THR A 182 8.62 0.03 -7.69
C THR A 182 9.90 -0.72 -7.29
N ARG A 183 11.06 -0.17 -7.63
CA ARG A 183 12.37 -0.75 -7.30
C ARG A 183 13.25 0.30 -6.67
N LEU A 184 14.03 -0.11 -5.67
CA LEU A 184 15.19 0.66 -5.23
C LEU A 184 16.24 0.58 -6.35
N ASN A 185 16.69 1.74 -6.82
CA ASN A 185 17.80 1.77 -7.77
C ASN A 185 19.08 1.38 -7.03
N SER A 186 19.61 0.19 -7.33
CA SER A 186 20.92 -0.28 -6.88
C SER A 186 22.08 0.42 -7.61
N SER A 187 21.97 1.71 -7.91
CA SER A 187 23.03 2.48 -8.52
C SER A 187 23.85 3.24 -7.47
N HIS A 188 24.57 2.48 -6.63
CA HIS A 188 25.75 2.98 -5.93
C HIS A 188 26.81 1.90 -5.95
N SER A 189 27.46 1.72 -7.10
CA SER A 189 28.88 1.38 -7.22
C SER A 189 29.23 1.32 -8.69
N ASP A 190 29.91 2.31 -9.16
CA ASP A 190 31.12 2.28 -9.95
C ASP A 190 31.38 3.67 -10.55
N ARG A 191 31.80 4.57 -9.68
CA ARG A 191 32.68 5.65 -10.14
C ARG A 191 33.98 5.54 -9.35
N SER A 192 34.80 4.61 -9.78
CA SER A 192 36.22 4.57 -9.45
C SER A 192 36.95 3.94 -10.63
N ARG A 193 37.25 4.77 -11.64
CA ARG A 193 38.57 4.79 -12.33
C ARG A 193 38.54 5.79 -13.48
#